data_5deeb1acc064b26205e5cbfcb3114987
#
_entry.id   5deeb1acc064b26205e5cbfcb3114987
#
_cell.length_a   1.000
_cell.length_b   1.000
_cell.length_c   1.000
_cell.angle_alpha   90.00
_cell.angle_beta   90.00
_cell.angle_gamma   90.00
#
_symmetry.space_group_name_H-M   'P 1'
#
loop_
_entity.id
_entity.type
_entity.pdbx_description
1 polymer ?
#
loop_
_entity_poly.entity_id
_entity_poly.type
_entity_poly.pdbx_seq_one_letter_code
_entity_poly.pdbx_strand_id
1 'polypeptide(L)'
;MTARYIAIDWGSTNLRAWLYQGDHCLESRQSEAGVTRLNGKSPAAVLAEVTTDWREEKTPVVMAGMVGSNVGWKVAPYLSVPACFSSIGEQLTSVGDNIWIIPGLCVSHDDNHNVMRGEETQLIGARALAPSSLYVMPGTHCKWVQADSQQINDFRTVMTGELHHLLLNHSLIGAGLPPQENS
;
A
#
# COMPACT_ATOMS: atom_id res chain seq x y z
N MET A 1 -27.95 9.04 4.12
CA MET A 1 -27.37 7.93 3.33
C MET A 1 -25.88 7.94 3.55
N THR A 2 -25.31 6.80 3.94
CA THR A 2 -23.85 6.68 4.15
C THR A 2 -23.15 6.84 2.80
N ALA A 3 -22.16 7.73 2.73
CA ALA A 3 -21.45 8.02 1.48
C ALA A 3 -20.68 6.79 0.98
N ARG A 4 -20.64 6.59 -0.33
CA ARG A 4 -19.78 5.59 -0.99
C ARG A 4 -18.40 6.16 -1.20
N TYR A 5 -17.39 5.31 -1.14
CA TYR A 5 -16.00 5.62 -1.53
C TYR A 5 -15.31 4.39 -2.09
N ILE A 6 -14.23 4.61 -2.81
CA ILE A 6 -13.41 3.56 -3.40
C ILE A 6 -12.03 3.62 -2.76
N ALA A 7 -11.58 2.48 -2.24
CA ALA A 7 -10.22 2.27 -1.74
C ALA A 7 -9.43 1.43 -2.74
N ILE A 8 -8.18 1.81 -3.01
CA ILE A 8 -7.32 1.11 -3.96
C ILE A 8 -5.95 0.86 -3.34
N ASP A 9 -5.51 -0.38 -3.39
CA ASP A 9 -4.12 -0.77 -3.19
C ASP A 9 -3.50 -1.02 -4.57
N TRP A 10 -2.61 -0.10 -4.99
CA TRP A 10 -1.99 -0.13 -6.31
C TRP A 10 -0.49 -0.36 -6.20
N GLY A 11 -0.11 -1.62 -6.26
CA GLY A 11 1.27 -2.05 -6.18
C GLY A 11 2.00 -2.01 -7.52
N SER A 12 3.22 -2.54 -7.52
CA SER A 12 4.06 -2.63 -8.72
C SER A 12 3.43 -3.52 -9.80
N THR A 13 2.90 -4.68 -9.41
CA THR A 13 2.43 -5.72 -10.34
C THR A 13 0.92 -5.91 -10.33
N ASN A 14 0.26 -5.56 -9.24
CA ASN A 14 -1.17 -5.80 -9.04
C ASN A 14 -1.88 -4.53 -8.57
N LEU A 15 -3.17 -4.48 -8.85
CA LEU A 15 -4.10 -3.49 -8.35
C LEU A 15 -5.28 -4.21 -7.71
N ARG A 16 -5.66 -3.78 -6.52
CA ARG A 16 -6.88 -4.22 -5.83
C ARG A 16 -7.75 -3.02 -5.54
N ALA A 17 -9.04 -3.14 -5.78
CA ALA A 17 -10.00 -2.08 -5.56
C ALA A 17 -11.19 -2.60 -4.76
N TRP A 18 -11.70 -1.77 -3.87
CA TRP A 18 -12.86 -2.05 -3.03
C TRP A 18 -13.83 -0.88 -3.09
N LEU A 19 -15.10 -1.20 -3.30
CA LEU A 19 -16.20 -0.25 -3.16
C LEU A 19 -16.80 -0.38 -1.76
N TYR A 20 -16.78 0.70 -1.01
CA TYR A 20 -17.35 0.77 0.34
C TYR A 20 -18.59 1.66 0.39
N GLN A 21 -19.49 1.33 1.31
CA GLN A 21 -20.55 2.20 1.79
C GLN A 21 -20.50 2.22 3.32
N GLY A 22 -20.00 3.31 3.90
CA GLY A 22 -19.62 3.32 5.31
C GLY A 22 -18.55 2.26 5.58
N ASP A 23 -18.79 1.36 6.53
CA ASP A 23 -17.87 0.29 6.91
C ASP A 23 -18.08 -1.02 6.13
N HIS A 24 -19.05 -1.06 5.22
CA HIS A 24 -19.38 -2.25 4.45
C HIS A 24 -18.70 -2.25 3.10
N CYS A 25 -17.87 -3.28 2.83
CA CYS A 25 -17.35 -3.56 1.50
C CYS A 25 -18.48 -4.17 0.66
N LEU A 26 -18.92 -3.45 -0.38
CA LEU A 26 -19.98 -3.89 -1.28
C LEU A 26 -19.44 -4.82 -2.37
N GLU A 27 -18.27 -4.51 -2.90
CA GLU A 27 -17.66 -5.24 -4.01
C GLU A 27 -16.13 -5.07 -3.96
N SER A 28 -15.42 -6.06 -4.49
CA SER A 28 -13.96 -5.97 -4.68
C SER A 28 -13.57 -6.47 -6.06
N ARG A 29 -12.51 -5.88 -6.62
CA ARG A 29 -11.93 -6.25 -7.92
C ARG A 29 -10.42 -6.35 -7.81
N GLN A 30 -9.84 -7.22 -8.64
CA GLN A 30 -8.40 -7.37 -8.77
C GLN A 30 -8.01 -7.26 -10.24
N SER A 31 -6.81 -6.70 -10.48
CA SER A 31 -6.23 -6.56 -11.80
C SER A 31 -4.72 -6.74 -11.72
N GLU A 32 -4.13 -7.30 -12.76
CA GLU A 32 -2.66 -7.40 -12.91
C GLU A 32 -2.03 -6.11 -13.43
N ALA A 33 -2.80 -5.03 -13.57
CA ALA A 33 -2.36 -3.72 -14.02
C ALA A 33 -1.70 -2.91 -12.89
N GLY A 34 -0.66 -3.46 -12.25
CA GLY A 34 0.21 -2.70 -11.36
C GLY A 34 0.92 -1.56 -12.11
N VAL A 35 1.55 -0.64 -11.37
CA VAL A 35 2.17 0.56 -11.98
C VAL A 35 3.26 0.25 -13.01
N THR A 36 3.90 -0.92 -12.93
CA THR A 36 4.89 -1.40 -13.91
C THR A 36 4.27 -2.20 -15.06
N ARG A 37 2.96 -2.43 -15.07
CA ARG A 37 2.25 -3.29 -16.03
C ARG A 37 1.02 -2.60 -16.64
N LEU A 38 1.12 -1.31 -16.90
CA LEU A 38 0.00 -0.53 -17.49
C LEU A 38 -0.23 -0.83 -18.99
N ASN A 39 0.72 -1.53 -19.63
CA ASN A 39 0.61 -1.94 -21.03
C ASN A 39 0.28 -0.78 -22.00
N GLY A 40 0.93 0.38 -21.76
CA GLY A 40 0.74 1.58 -22.57
C GLY A 40 -0.49 2.42 -22.21
N LYS A 41 -1.31 1.99 -21.25
CA LYS A 41 -2.44 2.78 -20.74
C LYS A 41 -1.95 3.83 -19.73
N SER A 42 -2.69 4.94 -19.63
CA SER A 42 -2.46 5.88 -18.52
C SER A 42 -3.02 5.33 -17.21
N PRO A 43 -2.47 5.72 -16.06
CA PRO A 43 -3.06 5.36 -14.76
C PRO A 43 -4.54 5.75 -14.64
N ALA A 44 -4.91 6.92 -15.17
CA ALA A 44 -6.31 7.36 -15.18
C ALA A 44 -7.23 6.42 -15.97
N ALA A 45 -6.77 5.89 -17.12
CA ALA A 45 -7.53 4.93 -17.91
C ALA A 45 -7.69 3.59 -17.17
N VAL A 46 -6.63 3.09 -16.54
CA VAL A 46 -6.70 1.86 -15.73
C VAL A 46 -7.64 2.04 -14.53
N LEU A 47 -7.58 3.19 -13.85
CA LEU A 47 -8.51 3.51 -12.78
C LEU A 47 -9.96 3.49 -13.27
N ALA A 48 -10.25 4.14 -14.42
CA ALA A 48 -11.59 4.16 -14.98
C ALA A 48 -12.11 2.76 -15.32
N GLU A 49 -11.27 1.89 -15.85
CA GLU A 49 -11.64 0.50 -16.16
C GLU A 49 -11.95 -0.31 -14.91
N VAL A 50 -11.09 -0.26 -13.89
CA VAL A 50 -11.27 -1.07 -12.68
C VAL A 50 -12.45 -0.58 -11.84
N THR A 51 -12.80 0.70 -11.95
CA THR A 51 -13.93 1.32 -11.22
C THR A 51 -15.19 1.51 -12.07
N THR A 52 -15.26 0.85 -13.23
CA THR A 52 -16.44 0.87 -14.11
C THR A 52 -17.70 0.52 -13.30
N ASP A 53 -18.77 1.31 -13.47
CA ASP A 53 -20.06 1.20 -12.77
C ASP A 53 -20.04 1.49 -11.25
N TRP A 54 -18.86 1.76 -10.68
CA TRP A 54 -18.73 2.11 -9.26
C TRP A 54 -18.67 3.62 -9.05
N ARG A 55 -17.97 4.30 -9.95
CA ARG A 55 -17.61 5.70 -9.77
C ARG A 55 -18.67 6.61 -10.36
N GLU A 56 -19.34 7.35 -9.50
CA GLU A 56 -20.10 8.54 -9.83
C GLU A 56 -19.17 9.77 -9.72
N GLU A 57 -19.55 10.91 -10.30
CA GLU A 57 -18.74 12.14 -10.34
C GLU A 57 -18.21 12.57 -8.96
N LYS A 58 -18.99 12.35 -7.91
CA LYS A 58 -18.65 12.73 -6.52
C LYS A 58 -18.10 11.59 -5.65
N THR A 59 -17.94 10.38 -6.21
CA THR A 59 -17.44 9.25 -5.43
C THR A 59 -15.94 9.43 -5.13
N PRO A 60 -15.54 9.58 -3.85
CA PRO A 60 -14.13 9.72 -3.50
C PRO A 60 -13.34 8.45 -3.82
N VAL A 61 -12.12 8.61 -4.32
CA VAL A 61 -11.17 7.53 -4.56
C VAL A 61 -9.89 7.81 -3.78
N VAL A 62 -9.48 6.88 -2.94
CA VAL A 62 -8.24 6.96 -2.16
C VAL A 62 -7.35 5.78 -2.52
N MET A 63 -6.12 6.07 -2.91
CA MET A 63 -5.17 5.08 -3.41
C MET A 63 -3.93 5.03 -2.53
N ALA A 64 -3.49 3.82 -2.18
CA ALA A 64 -2.25 3.55 -1.47
C ALA A 64 -1.27 2.76 -2.33
N GLY A 65 -0.01 2.73 -1.96
CA GLY A 65 1.03 1.91 -2.57
C GLY A 65 1.84 2.61 -3.64
N MET A 66 2.40 1.82 -4.54
CA MET A 66 3.38 2.28 -5.54
C MET A 66 2.85 3.30 -6.56
N VAL A 67 1.53 3.48 -6.64
CA VAL A 67 0.90 4.54 -7.43
C VAL A 67 1.41 5.94 -7.05
N GLY A 68 1.83 6.13 -5.80
CA GLY A 68 2.42 7.36 -5.27
C GLY A 68 3.95 7.44 -5.33
N SER A 69 4.61 6.49 -5.98
CA SER A 69 6.07 6.49 -6.15
C SER A 69 6.50 7.24 -7.42
N ASN A 70 7.81 7.37 -7.61
CA ASN A 70 8.40 7.95 -8.81
C ASN A 70 8.12 7.17 -10.11
N VAL A 71 7.74 5.90 -10.01
CA VAL A 71 7.32 5.06 -11.15
C VAL A 71 5.79 4.94 -11.25
N GLY A 72 5.06 5.58 -10.34
CA GLY A 72 3.60 5.56 -10.28
C GLY A 72 2.93 6.69 -11.07
N TRP A 73 1.71 7.02 -10.69
CA TRP A 73 0.93 8.08 -11.36
C TRP A 73 1.44 9.48 -11.03
N LYS A 74 1.65 9.76 -9.75
CA LYS A 74 2.17 11.04 -9.26
C LYS A 74 2.89 10.81 -7.94
N VAL A 75 4.03 11.44 -7.79
CA VAL A 75 4.79 11.34 -6.54
C VAL A 75 3.99 11.95 -5.40
N ALA A 76 3.65 11.12 -4.42
CA ALA A 76 3.15 11.55 -3.13
C ALA A 76 4.33 11.63 -2.15
N PRO A 77 4.60 12.79 -1.53
CA PRO A 77 5.72 12.95 -0.61
C PRO A 77 5.66 11.97 0.55
N TYR A 78 6.83 11.62 1.11
CA TYR A 78 6.90 10.86 2.35
C TYR A 78 6.71 11.80 3.55
N LEU A 79 5.99 11.32 4.57
CA LEU A 79 5.96 11.94 5.89
C LEU A 79 7.06 11.33 6.75
N SER A 80 7.82 12.19 7.42
CA SER A 80 8.82 11.73 8.39
C SER A 80 8.16 11.26 9.68
N VAL A 81 8.62 10.15 10.22
CA VAL A 81 8.22 9.72 11.58
C VAL A 81 9.02 10.52 12.63
N PRO A 82 8.45 10.76 13.83
CA PRO A 82 7.12 10.38 14.29
C PRO A 82 5.99 11.04 13.49
N ALA A 83 5.00 10.25 13.06
CA ALA A 83 3.89 10.73 12.24
C ALA A 83 2.55 10.34 12.86
N CYS A 84 1.70 11.33 13.13
CA CYS A 84 0.35 11.08 13.63
C CYS A 84 -0.49 10.38 12.55
N PHE A 85 -1.34 9.44 12.96
CA PHE A 85 -2.25 8.77 12.03
C PHE A 85 -3.20 9.73 11.33
N SER A 86 -3.64 10.81 12.00
CA SER A 86 -4.44 11.87 11.38
C SER A 86 -3.69 12.62 10.28
N SER A 87 -2.39 12.87 10.46
CA SER A 87 -1.58 13.61 9.49
C SER A 87 -1.46 12.89 8.14
N ILE A 88 -1.56 11.55 8.12
CA ILE A 88 -1.55 10.77 6.89
C ILE A 88 -2.77 11.14 6.05
N GLY A 89 -3.95 11.24 6.67
CA GLY A 89 -5.19 11.64 5.99
C GLY A 89 -5.27 13.11 5.60
N GLU A 90 -4.50 13.98 6.25
CA GLU A 90 -4.47 15.42 5.96
C GLU A 90 -3.52 15.79 4.81
N GLN A 91 -2.58 14.91 4.45
CA GLN A 91 -1.54 15.17 3.45
C GLN A 91 -1.70 14.31 2.17
N LEU A 92 -2.93 14.11 1.76
CA LEU A 92 -3.23 13.40 0.52
C LEU A 92 -2.78 14.19 -0.71
N THR A 93 -2.24 13.50 -1.70
CA THR A 93 -1.86 14.09 -3.00
C THR A 93 -3.00 13.95 -3.99
N SER A 94 -3.59 15.07 -4.44
CA SER A 94 -4.64 15.05 -5.45
C SER A 94 -4.07 14.73 -6.84
N VAL A 95 -4.75 13.88 -7.60
CA VAL A 95 -4.46 13.53 -8.99
C VAL A 95 -5.66 13.74 -9.93
N GLY A 96 -6.78 14.22 -9.41
CA GLY A 96 -7.99 14.53 -10.13
C GLY A 96 -9.13 14.90 -9.17
N ASP A 97 -10.31 15.15 -9.72
CA ASP A 97 -11.48 15.48 -8.91
C ASP A 97 -11.89 14.29 -8.05
N ASN A 98 -11.85 14.49 -6.74
CA ASN A 98 -12.13 13.46 -5.74
C ASN A 98 -11.25 12.20 -5.85
N ILE A 99 -9.98 12.36 -6.31
CA ILE A 99 -9.02 11.27 -6.42
C ILE A 99 -7.73 11.66 -5.72
N TRP A 100 -7.32 10.86 -4.75
CA TRP A 100 -6.14 11.13 -3.92
C TRP A 100 -5.23 9.92 -3.76
N ILE A 101 -3.95 10.21 -3.56
CA ILE A 101 -2.92 9.23 -3.21
C ILE A 101 -2.47 9.48 -1.77
N ILE A 102 -2.40 8.42 -0.98
CA ILE A 102 -1.91 8.44 0.40
C ILE A 102 -0.38 8.60 0.38
N PRO A 103 0.19 9.47 1.23
CA PRO A 103 1.64 9.60 1.37
C PRO A 103 2.25 8.35 1.97
N GLY A 104 3.48 8.02 1.59
CA GLY A 104 4.28 7.03 2.30
C GLY A 104 4.88 7.61 3.59
N LEU A 105 5.62 6.78 4.33
CA LEU A 105 6.36 7.19 5.51
C LEU A 105 7.86 6.97 5.33
N CYS A 106 8.67 7.80 5.96
CA CYS A 106 10.12 7.63 6.00
C CYS A 106 10.69 7.79 7.41
N VAL A 107 11.75 7.06 7.64
CA VAL A 107 12.65 7.23 8.78
C VAL A 107 13.99 7.71 8.25
N SER A 108 14.58 8.71 8.88
CA SER A 108 15.92 9.18 8.54
C SER A 108 16.58 9.76 9.79
N HIS A 109 17.11 8.88 10.62
CA HIS A 109 17.90 9.26 11.79
C HIS A 109 18.99 8.21 12.07
N ASP A 110 20.12 8.65 12.57
CA ASP A 110 21.28 7.84 12.94
C ASP A 110 21.67 6.84 11.85
N ASP A 111 21.58 5.56 12.13
CA ASP A 111 21.83 4.44 11.22
C ASP A 111 20.54 3.86 10.59
N ASN A 112 19.38 4.50 10.82
CA ASN A 112 18.07 4.05 10.35
C ASN A 112 17.53 4.93 9.22
N HIS A 113 17.65 4.44 7.98
CA HIS A 113 17.09 5.08 6.79
C HIS A 113 16.16 4.10 6.10
N ASN A 114 14.86 4.27 6.28
CA ASN A 114 13.84 3.38 5.77
C ASN A 114 12.65 4.14 5.18
N VAL A 115 11.95 3.48 4.26
CA VAL A 115 10.70 3.98 3.70
C VAL A 115 9.65 2.87 3.68
N MET A 116 8.38 3.25 3.77
CA MET A 116 7.25 2.38 3.46
C MET A 116 6.24 3.11 2.60
N ARG A 117 5.55 2.37 1.74
CA ARG A 117 4.49 2.92 0.89
C ARG A 117 3.44 1.85 0.61
N GLY A 118 2.27 2.02 1.26
CA GLY A 118 1.16 1.06 1.27
C GLY A 118 0.95 0.46 2.65
N GLU A 119 2.02 0.09 3.35
CA GLU A 119 1.96 -0.50 4.69
C GLU A 119 1.39 0.46 5.75
N GLU A 120 1.59 1.77 5.60
CA GLU A 120 0.99 2.79 6.49
C GLU A 120 -0.54 2.70 6.51
N THR A 121 -1.17 2.41 5.37
CA THR A 121 -2.62 2.26 5.24
C THR A 121 -3.10 0.97 5.91
N GLN A 122 -2.37 -0.13 5.72
CA GLN A 122 -2.64 -1.41 6.40
C GLN A 122 -2.49 -1.27 7.92
N LEU A 123 -1.49 -0.50 8.37
CA LEU A 123 -1.24 -0.24 9.78
C LEU A 123 -2.38 0.53 10.46
N ILE A 124 -2.97 1.53 9.77
CA ILE A 124 -4.16 2.24 10.25
C ILE A 124 -5.30 1.25 10.50
N GLY A 125 -5.56 0.35 9.56
CA GLY A 125 -6.56 -0.69 9.69
C GLY A 125 -6.25 -1.70 10.79
N ALA A 126 -5.02 -2.21 10.84
CA ALA A 126 -4.58 -3.17 11.86
C ALA A 126 -4.71 -2.59 13.27
N ARG A 127 -4.33 -1.32 13.46
CA ARG A 127 -4.48 -0.63 14.74
C ARG A 127 -5.94 -0.53 15.19
N ALA A 128 -6.84 -0.26 14.27
CA ALA A 128 -8.28 -0.16 14.59
C ALA A 128 -8.85 -1.51 15.05
N LEU A 129 -8.34 -2.61 14.52
CA LEU A 129 -8.79 -3.97 14.86
C LEU A 129 -8.06 -4.56 16.07
N ALA A 130 -6.74 -4.34 16.19
CA ALA A 130 -5.88 -4.89 17.22
C ALA A 130 -4.81 -3.88 17.63
N PRO A 131 -5.13 -2.94 18.53
CA PRO A 131 -4.16 -1.96 19.02
C PRO A 131 -2.95 -2.63 19.65
N SER A 132 -1.75 -2.20 19.24
CA SER A 132 -0.47 -2.72 19.76
C SER A 132 0.58 -1.61 19.73
N SER A 133 1.68 -1.80 20.45
CA SER A 133 2.86 -0.93 20.37
C SER A 133 3.89 -1.43 19.34
N LEU A 134 3.75 -2.65 18.86
CA LEU A 134 4.63 -3.25 17.85
C LEU A 134 3.79 -3.99 16.81
N TYR A 135 4.04 -3.69 15.55
CA TYR A 135 3.45 -4.38 14.40
C TYR A 135 4.55 -4.98 13.55
N VAL A 136 4.34 -6.22 13.12
CA VAL A 136 5.20 -6.91 12.16
C VAL A 136 4.39 -7.15 10.90
N MET A 137 4.86 -6.59 9.79
CA MET A 137 4.15 -6.61 8.50
C MET A 137 5.00 -7.39 7.49
N PRO A 138 4.76 -8.70 7.35
CA PRO A 138 5.51 -9.55 6.43
C PRO A 138 5.24 -9.19 4.97
N GLY A 139 6.23 -9.38 4.12
CA GLY A 139 6.12 -9.13 2.67
C GLY A 139 7.44 -9.45 1.98
N THR A 140 7.62 -8.90 0.78
CA THR A 140 8.92 -8.90 0.07
C THR A 140 10.00 -8.36 1.01
N HIS A 141 9.71 -7.24 1.66
CA HIS A 141 10.43 -6.67 2.79
C HIS A 141 9.49 -6.61 3.99
N CYS A 142 9.93 -7.10 5.14
CA CYS A 142 9.15 -7.09 6.36
C CYS A 142 9.38 -5.77 7.12
N LYS A 143 8.29 -5.08 7.49
CA LYS A 143 8.36 -3.87 8.32
C LYS A 143 8.11 -4.21 9.77
N TRP A 144 9.00 -3.74 10.64
CA TRP A 144 8.84 -3.78 12.10
C TRP A 144 8.55 -2.36 12.56
N VAL A 145 7.32 -2.12 12.99
CA VAL A 145 6.79 -0.77 13.23
C VAL A 145 6.48 -0.58 14.70
N GLN A 146 7.06 0.46 15.30
CA GLN A 146 6.73 0.92 16.65
C GLN A 146 5.70 2.05 16.55
N ALA A 147 4.59 1.90 17.26
CA ALA A 147 3.53 2.87 17.29
C ALA A 147 2.93 2.99 18.69
N ASP A 148 2.18 4.05 18.92
CA ASP A 148 1.34 4.22 20.09
C ASP A 148 -0.12 4.47 19.67
N SER A 149 -0.95 4.96 20.59
CA SER A 149 -2.36 5.22 20.29
C SER A 149 -2.60 6.35 19.29
N GLN A 150 -1.60 7.19 19.01
CA GLN A 150 -1.76 8.41 18.21
C GLN A 150 -0.87 8.45 16.98
N GLN A 151 0.31 7.83 17.02
CA GLN A 151 1.34 8.00 16.00
C GLN A 151 2.20 6.76 15.77
N ILE A 152 2.83 6.74 14.60
CA ILE A 152 3.92 5.84 14.26
C ILE A 152 5.21 6.51 14.69
N ASN A 153 5.97 5.84 15.58
CA ASN A 153 7.16 6.42 16.18
C ASN A 153 8.43 6.11 15.40
N ASP A 154 8.57 4.88 14.95
CA ASP A 154 9.74 4.40 14.21
C ASP A 154 9.42 3.12 13.43
N PHE A 155 10.22 2.77 12.44
CA PHE A 155 10.15 1.46 11.82
C PHE A 155 11.49 1.06 11.20
N ARG A 156 11.69 -0.27 11.10
CA ARG A 156 12.83 -0.89 10.44
C ARG A 156 12.35 -1.87 9.37
N THR A 157 13.16 -2.03 8.34
CA THR A 157 12.89 -2.96 7.24
C THR A 157 13.87 -4.11 7.32
N VAL A 158 13.37 -5.34 7.20
CA VAL A 158 14.17 -6.56 7.10
C VAL A 158 13.82 -7.26 5.79
N MET A 159 14.84 -7.55 4.99
CA MET A 159 14.69 -8.33 3.77
C MET A 159 14.35 -9.77 4.13
N THR A 160 13.11 -10.21 3.87
CA THR A 160 12.62 -11.55 4.23
C THR A 160 12.11 -12.29 3.01
N GLY A 161 10.95 -11.94 2.46
CA GLY A 161 10.36 -12.64 1.31
C GLY A 161 11.26 -12.63 0.08
N GLU A 162 11.90 -11.52 -0.25
CA GLU A 162 12.85 -11.43 -1.35
C GLU A 162 14.08 -12.31 -1.12
N LEU A 163 14.67 -12.26 0.09
CA LEU A 163 15.82 -13.10 0.43
C LEU A 163 15.47 -14.59 0.36
N HIS A 164 14.30 -14.97 0.89
CA HIS A 164 13.79 -16.33 0.80
C HIS A 164 13.64 -16.79 -0.67
N HIS A 165 13.03 -15.95 -1.52
CA HIS A 165 12.88 -16.24 -2.94
C HIS A 165 14.24 -16.42 -3.64
N LEU A 166 15.20 -15.53 -3.39
CA LEU A 166 16.54 -15.61 -3.97
C LEU A 166 17.29 -16.86 -3.52
N LEU A 167 17.22 -17.21 -2.24
CA LEU A 167 17.85 -18.40 -1.72
C LEU A 167 17.26 -19.69 -2.30
N LEU A 168 15.94 -19.75 -2.45
CA LEU A 168 15.29 -20.93 -3.04
C LEU A 168 15.59 -21.10 -4.52
N ASN A 169 15.53 -20.03 -5.29
CA ASN A 169 15.52 -20.12 -6.77
C ASN A 169 16.87 -19.79 -7.42
N HIS A 170 17.76 -19.10 -6.71
CA HIS A 170 19.00 -18.56 -7.30
C HIS A 170 20.26 -18.85 -6.45
N SER A 171 20.19 -19.79 -5.50
CA SER A 171 21.33 -20.19 -4.71
C SER A 171 21.53 -21.72 -4.68
N LEU A 172 22.73 -22.15 -4.28
CA LEU A 172 23.05 -23.57 -4.07
C LEU A 172 22.23 -24.19 -2.92
N ILE A 173 21.77 -23.38 -1.96
CA ILE A 173 20.94 -23.84 -0.84
C ILE A 173 19.61 -24.38 -1.35
N GLY A 174 19.01 -23.72 -2.35
CA GLY A 174 17.72 -24.14 -2.93
C GLY A 174 17.83 -25.28 -3.95
N ALA A 175 19.01 -25.52 -4.52
CA ALA A 175 19.19 -26.45 -5.64
C ALA A 175 18.88 -27.93 -5.33
N GLY A 176 18.83 -28.32 -4.06
CA GLY A 176 18.52 -29.68 -3.62
C GLY A 176 17.14 -29.88 -3.02
N LEU A 177 16.31 -28.86 -3.01
CA LEU A 177 14.95 -28.95 -2.43
C LEU A 177 13.96 -29.51 -3.46
N PRO A 178 13.00 -30.36 -3.03
CA PRO A 178 11.94 -30.83 -3.89
C PRO A 178 11.07 -29.64 -4.35
N PRO A 179 10.41 -29.75 -5.53
CA PRO A 179 9.48 -28.73 -5.99
C PRO A 179 8.42 -28.45 -4.92
N GLN A 180 8.19 -27.19 -4.59
CA GLN A 180 7.11 -26.83 -3.68
C GLN A 180 5.78 -27.11 -4.39
N GLU A 181 4.94 -27.94 -3.79
CA GLU A 181 3.55 -28.08 -4.20
C GLU A 181 2.85 -26.74 -3.93
N ASN A 182 2.29 -26.13 -4.98
CA ASN A 182 1.48 -24.93 -4.86
C ASN A 182 0.23 -25.26 -4.03
N SER A 183 0.18 -24.77 -2.80
CA SER A 183 -0.99 -24.82 -1.93
C SER A 183 -1.90 -23.61 -2.17
#